data_28dca38fe3fb4ec864d91d1eef2fa4f5
#
_entry.id   28dca38fe3fb4ec864d91d1eef2fa4f5
#
_cell.length_a   1.000
_cell.length_b   1.000
_cell.length_c   1.000
_cell.angle_alpha   90.00
_cell.angle_beta   90.00
_cell.angle_gamma   90.00
#
_symmetry.space_group_name_H-M   'P 1'
#
loop_
_entity.id
_entity.type
_entity.pdbx_description
1 polymer ?
#
loop_
_entity_poly.entity_id
_entity_poly.type
_entity_poly.pdbx_seq_one_letter_code
_entity_poly.pdbx_strand_id
1 'polypeptide(L)'
;MEITLEKIEAYLGPAIKHRGDEYQWQCPYCLDKHMDNLKFNKSKGVLWCFASGGEHSKQLLKAMYKNNQLKHYNKSLTNSIKLDKNKSGDKVAVYTYEKQQEFLQYLTTCNESLLNNKELLDRFLNIRGINENTVMECGIGFDSSKNCFVLPTFQYSTNINNYLIGFEYRPSDFSKKITRRKGTPTAMAMINCFTPKTEVLAIVEGYMDGYALLQYLIEKKQDKFYHVITPCNGISGLNTHIKEIEFSKYKACYLYVDNDEAGNNAANELLQKYSFLKRISMDCGCKDFNEHYLKCIKKIQTK
;
A
#
# COMPACT_ATOMS: atom_id res chain seq x y z
N MET A 1 -8.46 0.70 19.23
CA MET A 1 -9.15 -0.28 18.35
C MET A 1 -9.62 -1.42 19.23
N GLU A 2 -10.88 -1.76 19.16
CA GLU A 2 -11.47 -2.82 19.98
C GLU A 2 -11.08 -4.19 19.44
N ILE A 3 -10.52 -5.04 20.30
CA ILE A 3 -10.18 -6.43 20.00
C ILE A 3 -11.42 -7.25 20.30
N THR A 4 -11.94 -7.99 19.32
CA THR A 4 -13.10 -8.86 19.51
C THR A 4 -12.73 -10.33 19.29
N LEU A 5 -13.51 -11.24 19.87
CA LEU A 5 -13.33 -12.68 19.73
C LEU A 5 -13.33 -13.08 18.24
N GLU A 6 -14.29 -12.56 17.48
CA GLU A 6 -14.44 -12.84 16.05
C GLU A 6 -13.20 -12.47 15.25
N LYS A 7 -12.52 -11.38 15.61
CA LYS A 7 -11.27 -10.96 14.96
C LYS A 7 -10.12 -11.92 15.26
N ILE A 8 -10.06 -12.42 16.50
CA ILE A 8 -9.03 -13.37 16.91
C ILE A 8 -9.27 -14.73 16.25
N GLU A 9 -10.51 -15.23 16.28
CA GLU A 9 -10.87 -16.52 15.64
C GLU A 9 -10.73 -16.47 14.12
N ALA A 10 -10.98 -15.33 13.51
CA ALA A 10 -10.74 -15.12 12.08
C ALA A 10 -9.24 -15.20 11.70
N TYR A 11 -8.34 -14.96 12.67
CA TYR A 11 -6.89 -15.00 12.44
C TYR A 11 -6.27 -16.33 12.87
N LEU A 12 -6.61 -16.83 14.05
CA LEU A 12 -6.03 -18.03 14.67
C LEU A 12 -6.85 -19.32 14.47
N GLY A 13 -8.05 -19.20 13.91
CA GLY A 13 -9.04 -20.29 13.95
C GLY A 13 -9.83 -20.30 15.28
N PRO A 14 -10.76 -21.26 15.45
CA PRO A 14 -11.56 -21.38 16.65
C PRO A 14 -10.69 -21.61 17.89
N ALA A 15 -11.13 -21.11 19.03
CA ALA A 15 -10.45 -21.32 20.29
C ALA A 15 -10.34 -22.82 20.63
N ILE A 16 -9.16 -23.24 21.10
CA ILE A 16 -8.90 -24.65 21.48
C ILE A 16 -9.68 -25.00 22.75
N LYS A 17 -9.78 -24.05 23.69
CA LYS A 17 -10.53 -24.17 24.93
C LYS A 17 -11.22 -22.86 25.25
N HIS A 18 -12.38 -22.91 25.88
CA HIS A 18 -12.99 -21.74 26.49
C HIS A 18 -13.67 -22.08 27.82
N ARG A 19 -13.63 -21.14 28.77
CA ARG A 19 -14.33 -21.26 30.07
C ARG A 19 -14.88 -19.87 30.42
N GLY A 20 -16.21 -19.73 30.36
CA GLY A 20 -16.86 -18.43 30.51
C GLY A 20 -16.35 -17.44 29.44
N ASP A 21 -15.84 -16.29 29.89
CA ASP A 21 -15.32 -15.24 28.99
C ASP A 21 -13.85 -15.45 28.59
N GLU A 22 -13.18 -16.50 29.05
CA GLU A 22 -11.80 -16.79 28.70
C GLU A 22 -11.72 -17.81 27.55
N TYR A 23 -11.04 -17.41 26.48
CA TYR A 23 -10.76 -18.20 25.28
C TYR A 23 -9.27 -18.43 25.17
N GLN A 24 -8.84 -19.62 24.75
CA GLN A 24 -7.44 -20.03 24.73
C GLN A 24 -7.03 -20.57 23.37
N TRP A 25 -5.81 -20.21 22.98
CA TRP A 25 -5.14 -20.69 21.76
C TRP A 25 -3.68 -21.06 22.07
N GLN A 26 -3.09 -21.89 21.21
CA GLN A 26 -1.65 -21.99 21.12
C GLN A 26 -1.08 -20.67 20.66
N CYS A 27 -0.10 -20.14 21.37
CA CYS A 27 0.60 -18.94 20.93
C CYS A 27 1.51 -19.25 19.73
N PRO A 28 1.34 -18.58 18.58
CA PRO A 28 2.14 -18.87 17.40
C PRO A 28 3.62 -18.50 17.53
N TYR A 29 4.00 -17.78 18.59
CA TYR A 29 5.37 -17.32 18.82
C TYR A 29 6.10 -18.07 19.95
N CYS A 30 5.39 -18.75 20.86
CA CYS A 30 6.03 -19.44 21.98
C CYS A 30 6.41 -20.89 21.72
N LEU A 31 5.93 -21.50 20.62
CA LEU A 31 6.00 -22.96 20.41
C LEU A 31 5.50 -23.77 21.63
N ASP A 32 4.46 -23.28 22.28
CA ASP A 32 3.88 -23.78 23.52
C ASP A 32 3.38 -25.21 23.38
N LYS A 33 3.99 -26.15 24.12
CA LYS A 33 3.61 -27.56 24.12
C LYS A 33 2.25 -27.83 24.75
N HIS A 34 1.80 -26.96 25.67
CA HIS A 34 0.54 -27.11 26.39
C HIS A 34 -0.64 -26.40 25.75
N MET A 35 -0.38 -25.60 24.69
CA MET A 35 -1.39 -24.90 23.90
C MET A 35 -2.30 -23.95 24.71
N ASP A 36 -1.81 -23.35 25.79
CA ASP A 36 -2.62 -22.57 26.73
C ASP A 36 -2.05 -21.21 27.13
N ASN A 37 -0.91 -20.83 26.55
CA ASN A 37 -0.25 -19.56 26.90
C ASN A 37 -0.93 -18.31 26.34
N LEU A 38 -1.74 -18.41 25.29
CA LEU A 38 -2.44 -17.27 24.71
C LEU A 38 -3.90 -17.28 25.11
N LYS A 39 -4.32 -16.27 25.87
CA LYS A 39 -5.69 -16.12 26.35
C LYS A 39 -6.31 -14.80 25.95
N PHE A 40 -7.59 -14.84 25.63
CA PHE A 40 -8.41 -13.66 25.40
C PHE A 40 -9.57 -13.63 26.41
N ASN A 41 -9.69 -12.54 27.13
CA ASN A 41 -10.85 -12.30 27.98
C ASN A 41 -11.84 -11.40 27.21
N LYS A 42 -13.00 -11.97 26.88
CA LYS A 42 -14.01 -11.31 26.04
C LYS A 42 -14.62 -10.08 26.70
N SER A 43 -14.92 -10.16 27.98
CA SER A 43 -15.54 -9.03 28.72
C SER A 43 -14.56 -7.87 28.91
N LYS A 44 -13.26 -8.17 29.04
CA LYS A 44 -12.21 -7.15 29.22
C LYS A 44 -11.58 -6.68 27.90
N GLY A 45 -11.82 -7.38 26.79
CA GLY A 45 -11.19 -7.08 25.50
C GLY A 45 -9.66 -7.22 25.52
N VAL A 46 -9.11 -8.10 26.37
CA VAL A 46 -7.66 -8.23 26.58
C VAL A 46 -7.16 -9.58 26.06
N LEU A 47 -6.20 -9.51 25.14
CA LEU A 47 -5.43 -10.65 24.64
C LEU A 47 -4.06 -10.66 25.32
N TRP A 48 -3.68 -11.79 25.92
CA TRP A 48 -2.44 -11.90 26.69
C TRP A 48 -1.74 -13.24 26.48
N CYS A 49 -0.43 -13.19 26.20
CA CYS A 49 0.43 -14.37 26.20
C CYS A 49 1.24 -14.43 27.50
N PHE A 50 0.99 -15.43 28.32
CA PHE A 50 1.61 -15.58 29.64
C PHE A 50 3.10 -15.92 29.56
N ALA A 51 3.54 -16.64 28.54
CA ALA A 51 4.95 -17.03 28.39
C ALA A 51 5.89 -15.83 28.08
N SER A 52 5.34 -14.73 27.55
CA SER A 52 6.16 -13.57 27.11
C SER A 52 5.84 -12.29 27.86
N GLY A 53 5.07 -12.36 28.95
CA GLY A 53 4.62 -11.15 29.65
C GLY A 53 3.84 -10.18 28.75
N GLY A 54 3.12 -10.72 27.75
CA GLY A 54 2.30 -9.92 26.82
C GLY A 54 3.00 -9.46 25.54
N GLU A 55 4.32 -9.66 25.37
CA GLU A 55 5.02 -9.19 24.16
C GLU A 55 4.55 -9.93 22.90
N HIS A 56 4.35 -11.25 22.97
CA HIS A 56 3.78 -12.01 21.85
C HIS A 56 2.35 -11.58 21.53
N SER A 57 1.57 -11.12 22.51
CA SER A 57 0.23 -10.55 22.25
C SER A 57 0.31 -9.28 21.45
N LYS A 58 1.28 -8.40 21.73
CA LYS A 58 1.51 -7.19 20.93
C LYS A 58 1.94 -7.52 19.50
N GLN A 59 2.83 -8.50 19.32
CA GLN A 59 3.24 -8.98 17.99
C GLN A 59 2.05 -9.58 17.23
N LEU A 60 1.24 -10.40 17.92
CA LEU A 60 0.03 -10.99 17.34
C LEU A 60 -0.98 -9.91 16.93
N LEU A 61 -1.22 -8.94 17.79
CA LEU A 61 -2.11 -7.82 17.48
C LEU A 61 -1.63 -6.98 16.30
N LYS A 62 -0.32 -6.74 16.20
CA LYS A 62 0.28 -6.11 15.02
C LYS A 62 0.06 -6.95 13.77
N ALA A 63 0.27 -8.27 13.84
CA ALA A 63 0.06 -9.19 12.73
C ALA A 63 -1.43 -9.30 12.35
N MET A 64 -2.33 -9.35 13.32
CA MET A 64 -3.79 -9.32 13.11
C MET A 64 -4.25 -7.99 12.49
N TYR A 65 -3.67 -6.88 12.92
CA TYR A 65 -3.93 -5.56 12.35
C TYR A 65 -3.46 -5.48 10.89
N LYS A 66 -2.24 -5.98 10.64
CA LYS A 66 -1.66 -6.12 9.30
C LYS A 66 -2.53 -7.02 8.40
N ASN A 67 -2.99 -8.18 8.93
CA ASN A 67 -3.88 -9.10 8.23
C ASN A 67 -5.34 -8.59 8.14
N ASN A 68 -5.80 -7.77 9.06
CA ASN A 68 -7.11 -7.13 8.94
C ASN A 68 -7.11 -6.00 7.91
N GLN A 69 -6.01 -5.32 7.70
CA GLN A 69 -5.88 -4.46 6.52
C GLN A 69 -5.96 -5.32 5.24
N LEU A 70 -5.28 -6.47 5.20
CA LEU A 70 -5.40 -7.45 4.11
C LEU A 70 -6.78 -8.14 4.06
N LYS A 71 -7.46 -8.42 5.19
CA LYS A 71 -8.79 -9.04 5.26
C LYS A 71 -9.96 -8.05 5.13
N HIS A 72 -9.84 -6.82 5.58
CA HIS A 72 -10.74 -5.74 5.16
C HIS A 72 -10.65 -5.54 3.66
N TYR A 73 -9.48 -5.68 3.13
CA TYR A 73 -9.18 -5.78 1.73
C TYR A 73 -9.95 -6.96 1.07
N ASN A 74 -9.86 -8.16 1.63
CA ASN A 74 -10.54 -9.37 1.13
C ASN A 74 -12.06 -9.37 1.35
N LYS A 75 -12.57 -8.86 2.47
CA LYS A 75 -14.00 -8.85 2.79
C LYS A 75 -14.77 -7.78 2.01
N SER A 76 -14.13 -6.67 1.66
CA SER A 76 -14.69 -5.70 0.75
C SER A 76 -14.76 -6.25 -0.67
N LEU A 77 -13.79 -7.06 -1.09
CA LEU A 77 -13.80 -7.79 -2.35
C LEU A 77 -14.98 -8.76 -2.46
N THR A 78 -15.29 -9.53 -1.41
CA THR A 78 -16.41 -10.50 -1.43
C THR A 78 -17.79 -9.85 -1.41
N ASN A 79 -17.94 -8.68 -0.80
CA ASN A 79 -19.22 -7.96 -0.74
C ASN A 79 -19.51 -7.12 -1.99
N SER A 80 -18.49 -6.77 -2.79
CA SER A 80 -18.63 -5.97 -4.01
C SER A 80 -18.92 -6.78 -5.28
N ILE A 81 -18.90 -8.13 -5.21
CA ILE A 81 -19.21 -9.01 -6.35
C ILE A 81 -20.72 -9.05 -6.70
N LYS A 82 -21.59 -8.35 -5.99
CA LYS A 82 -22.93 -8.04 -6.49
C LYS A 82 -22.84 -6.91 -7.50
N LEU A 83 -22.33 -7.26 -8.67
CA LEU A 83 -22.26 -6.39 -9.84
C LEU A 83 -23.64 -5.98 -10.29
N ASP A 84 -23.92 -4.71 -10.18
CA ASP A 84 -24.99 -4.06 -10.92
C ASP A 84 -24.61 -4.05 -12.42
N LYS A 85 -25.19 -4.97 -13.20
CA LYS A 85 -24.90 -5.17 -14.63
C LYS A 85 -25.33 -4.00 -15.53
N ASN A 86 -25.79 -2.88 -14.98
CA ASN A 86 -26.51 -1.84 -15.71
C ASN A 86 -25.92 -0.44 -15.67
N LYS A 87 -24.61 -0.25 -15.46
CA LYS A 87 -23.98 1.07 -15.73
C LYS A 87 -22.82 0.92 -16.71
N SER A 88 -23.13 1.25 -17.95
CA SER A 88 -22.20 1.45 -19.05
C SER A 88 -21.23 2.60 -18.74
N GLY A 89 -19.94 2.36 -18.90
CA GLY A 89 -18.96 3.45 -19.04
C GLY A 89 -17.52 3.09 -18.70
N ASP A 90 -17.25 2.45 -17.59
CA ASP A 90 -15.88 2.23 -17.14
C ASP A 90 -15.50 0.76 -17.25
N LYS A 91 -14.55 0.47 -18.15
CA LYS A 91 -13.90 -0.84 -18.22
C LYS A 91 -12.93 -0.99 -17.02
N VAL A 92 -13.49 -1.15 -15.83
CA VAL A 92 -12.74 -1.69 -14.70
C VAL A 92 -12.36 -3.13 -15.08
N ALA A 93 -11.08 -3.46 -15.06
CA ALA A 93 -10.66 -4.84 -15.26
C ALA A 93 -11.12 -5.67 -14.05
N VAL A 94 -12.30 -6.25 -14.15
CA VAL A 94 -12.87 -7.07 -13.09
C VAL A 94 -12.25 -8.44 -13.21
N TYR A 95 -11.25 -8.73 -12.39
CA TYR A 95 -10.77 -10.10 -12.22
C TYR A 95 -11.74 -10.92 -11.40
N THR A 96 -11.81 -12.24 -11.68
CA THR A 96 -12.54 -13.17 -10.83
C THR A 96 -11.96 -13.18 -9.42
N TYR A 97 -12.75 -13.65 -8.47
CA TYR A 97 -12.31 -13.81 -7.07
C TYR A 97 -11.01 -14.64 -6.98
N GLU A 98 -10.95 -15.75 -7.72
CA GLU A 98 -9.79 -16.64 -7.74
C GLU A 98 -8.53 -15.92 -8.23
N LYS A 99 -8.67 -15.07 -9.26
CA LYS A 99 -7.55 -14.28 -9.78
C LYS A 99 -7.08 -13.22 -8.79
N GLN A 100 -7.99 -12.60 -8.04
CA GLN A 100 -7.64 -11.69 -6.96
C GLN A 100 -6.91 -12.42 -5.83
N GLN A 101 -7.34 -13.63 -5.46
CA GLN A 101 -6.66 -14.45 -4.46
C GLN A 101 -5.25 -14.86 -4.91
N GLU A 102 -5.06 -15.26 -6.17
CA GLU A 102 -3.75 -15.55 -6.75
C GLU A 102 -2.82 -14.33 -6.63
N PHE A 103 -3.30 -13.14 -6.99
CA PHE A 103 -2.51 -11.91 -6.92
C PHE A 103 -2.15 -11.54 -5.48
N LEU A 104 -3.09 -11.64 -4.56
CA LEU A 104 -2.86 -11.35 -3.15
C LEU A 104 -1.88 -12.32 -2.52
N GLN A 105 -1.99 -13.61 -2.81
CA GLN A 105 -1.06 -14.62 -2.32
C GLN A 105 0.36 -14.39 -2.85
N TYR A 106 0.49 -14.11 -4.16
CA TYR A 106 1.79 -13.76 -4.75
C TYR A 106 2.39 -12.51 -4.08
N LEU A 107 1.59 -11.46 -3.87
CA LEU A 107 2.03 -10.23 -3.21
C LEU A 107 2.47 -10.48 -1.77
N THR A 108 1.71 -11.27 -1.01
CA THR A 108 2.05 -11.65 0.37
C THR A 108 3.39 -12.37 0.42
N THR A 109 3.60 -13.37 -0.44
CA THR A 109 4.88 -14.11 -0.53
C THR A 109 6.05 -13.18 -0.85
N CYS A 110 5.86 -12.26 -1.81
CA CYS A 110 6.90 -11.28 -2.16
C CYS A 110 7.16 -10.27 -1.02
N ASN A 111 6.13 -9.82 -0.32
CA ASN A 111 6.28 -8.90 0.81
C ASN A 111 7.03 -9.58 1.96
N GLU A 112 6.68 -10.81 2.32
CA GLU A 112 7.42 -11.61 3.31
C GLU A 112 8.88 -11.83 2.89
N SER A 113 9.13 -12.12 1.62
CA SER A 113 10.48 -12.26 1.07
C SER A 113 11.32 -10.99 1.26
N LEU A 114 10.74 -9.81 1.02
CA LEU A 114 11.44 -8.54 1.22
C LEU A 114 11.68 -8.25 2.70
N LEU A 115 10.67 -8.41 3.54
CA LEU A 115 10.76 -8.07 4.97
C LEU A 115 11.71 -8.99 5.74
N ASN A 116 11.89 -10.23 5.26
CA ASN A 116 12.84 -11.18 5.84
C ASN A 116 14.26 -11.05 5.26
N ASN A 117 14.45 -10.21 4.25
CA ASN A 117 15.76 -9.95 3.66
C ASN A 117 16.26 -8.54 4.01
N LYS A 118 16.97 -8.46 5.14
CA LYS A 118 17.46 -7.19 5.66
C LYS A 118 18.35 -6.42 4.66
N GLU A 119 19.19 -7.12 3.89
CA GLU A 119 20.07 -6.47 2.90
C GLU A 119 19.27 -5.76 1.81
N LEU A 120 18.25 -6.42 1.27
CA LEU A 120 17.39 -5.82 0.25
C LEU A 120 16.53 -4.67 0.82
N LEU A 121 16.04 -4.83 2.03
CA LEU A 121 15.28 -3.79 2.72
C LEU A 121 16.14 -2.56 2.98
N ASP A 122 17.35 -2.73 3.52
CA ASP A 122 18.32 -1.67 3.74
C ASP A 122 18.74 -0.99 2.42
N ARG A 123 18.88 -1.75 1.35
CA ARG A 123 19.15 -1.20 0.01
C ARG A 123 18.01 -0.31 -0.48
N PHE A 124 16.76 -0.74 -0.31
CA PHE A 124 15.60 0.06 -0.68
C PHE A 124 15.56 1.37 0.13
N LEU A 125 15.80 1.26 1.43
CA LEU A 125 15.87 2.40 2.35
C LEU A 125 17.00 3.37 1.96
N ASN A 126 18.20 2.87 1.72
CA ASN A 126 19.36 3.71 1.41
C ASN A 126 19.26 4.39 0.05
N ILE A 127 18.73 3.69 -0.96
CA ILE A 127 18.63 4.22 -2.32
C ILE A 127 17.40 5.11 -2.50
N ARG A 128 16.30 4.83 -1.78
CA ARG A 128 15.01 5.50 -1.97
C ARG A 128 14.50 6.28 -0.77
N GLY A 129 15.14 6.15 0.37
CA GLY A 129 14.75 6.80 1.61
C GLY A 129 13.46 6.24 2.23
N ILE A 130 13.03 5.05 1.77
CA ILE A 130 11.74 4.44 2.14
C ILE A 130 11.98 3.40 3.22
N ASN A 131 11.38 3.59 4.39
CA ASN A 131 11.55 2.71 5.53
C ASN A 131 10.61 1.48 5.50
N GLU A 132 10.84 0.55 6.42
CA GLU A 132 10.06 -0.69 6.54
C GLU A 132 8.56 -0.44 6.70
N ASN A 133 8.14 0.59 7.46
CA ASN A 133 6.73 0.88 7.64
C ASN A 133 6.05 1.27 6.32
N THR A 134 6.70 2.09 5.50
CA THR A 134 6.19 2.48 4.18
C THR A 134 6.20 1.29 3.21
N VAL A 135 7.25 0.44 3.26
CA VAL A 135 7.28 -0.81 2.48
C VAL A 135 6.08 -1.69 2.82
N MET A 136 5.78 -1.85 4.12
CA MET A 136 4.63 -2.63 4.58
C MET A 136 3.30 -2.00 4.17
N GLU A 137 3.15 -0.70 4.34
CA GLU A 137 1.91 0.03 4.06
C GLU A 137 1.57 -0.01 2.56
N CYS A 138 2.57 0.14 1.71
CA CYS A 138 2.41 0.06 0.26
C CYS A 138 2.37 -1.38 -0.27
N GLY A 139 2.63 -2.39 0.55
CA GLY A 139 2.68 -3.79 0.12
C GLY A 139 3.82 -4.10 -0.84
N ILE A 140 4.92 -3.35 -0.78
CA ILE A 140 6.09 -3.58 -1.64
C ILE A 140 6.71 -4.94 -1.29
N GLY A 141 7.03 -5.75 -2.30
CA GLY A 141 7.61 -7.07 -2.11
C GLY A 141 8.90 -7.29 -2.92
N PHE A 142 9.46 -8.48 -2.82
CA PHE A 142 10.59 -8.92 -3.61
C PHE A 142 10.37 -10.33 -4.17
N ASP A 143 10.47 -10.47 -5.48
CA ASP A 143 10.44 -11.77 -6.17
C ASP A 143 11.88 -12.23 -6.41
N SER A 144 12.33 -13.20 -5.61
CA SER A 144 13.68 -13.74 -5.68
C SER A 144 13.95 -14.44 -7.01
N SER A 145 12.92 -15.06 -7.61
CA SER A 145 13.05 -15.77 -8.89
C SER A 145 13.29 -14.82 -10.06
N LYS A 146 12.82 -13.58 -9.96
CA LYS A 146 12.98 -12.53 -10.98
C LYS A 146 14.06 -11.50 -10.59
N ASN A 147 14.58 -11.60 -9.38
CA ASN A 147 15.52 -10.63 -8.81
C ASN A 147 15.01 -9.18 -8.94
N CYS A 148 13.76 -8.95 -8.55
CA CYS A 148 13.14 -7.64 -8.67
C CYS A 148 12.23 -7.30 -7.50
N PHE A 149 12.14 -6.01 -7.18
CA PHE A 149 11.08 -5.49 -6.33
C PHE A 149 9.74 -5.57 -7.05
N VAL A 150 8.71 -5.95 -6.30
CA VAL A 150 7.32 -6.08 -6.77
C VAL A 150 6.51 -4.94 -6.20
N LEU A 151 6.00 -4.11 -7.10
CA LEU A 151 5.22 -2.91 -6.77
C LEU A 151 3.77 -3.20 -7.13
N PRO A 152 2.85 -3.29 -6.16
CA PRO A 152 1.46 -3.61 -6.46
C PRO A 152 0.77 -2.46 -7.16
N THR A 153 -0.06 -2.78 -8.13
CA THR A 153 -0.94 -1.82 -8.80
C THR A 153 -2.35 -1.97 -8.25
N PHE A 154 -2.68 -1.19 -7.25
CA PHE A 154 -4.06 -1.03 -6.77
C PHE A 154 -4.75 0.03 -7.61
N GLN A 155 -5.84 -0.34 -8.26
CA GLN A 155 -6.57 0.61 -9.11
C GLN A 155 -7.12 1.77 -8.30
N TYR A 156 -7.01 2.99 -8.83
CA TYR A 156 -7.59 4.18 -8.22
C TYR A 156 -9.08 3.98 -7.88
N SER A 157 -9.44 4.36 -6.67
CA SER A 157 -10.80 4.33 -6.18
C SER A 157 -10.95 5.32 -5.02
N THR A 158 -12.08 5.99 -4.95
CA THR A 158 -12.51 6.77 -3.78
C THR A 158 -13.43 5.96 -2.86
N ASN A 159 -13.62 4.69 -3.16
CA ASN A 159 -14.32 3.72 -2.34
C ASN A 159 -13.31 2.90 -1.53
N ILE A 160 -13.79 2.23 -0.48
CA ILE A 160 -12.94 1.39 0.39
C ILE A 160 -12.41 0.13 -0.34
N ASN A 161 -12.91 -0.14 -1.54
CA ASN A 161 -12.58 -1.33 -2.31
C ASN A 161 -11.35 -1.08 -3.17
N ASN A 162 -10.22 -1.62 -2.75
CA ASN A 162 -8.96 -1.53 -3.48
C ASN A 162 -8.77 -2.79 -4.34
N TYR A 163 -8.86 -2.65 -5.65
CA TYR A 163 -8.64 -3.78 -6.57
C TYR A 163 -7.17 -3.86 -6.96
N LEU A 164 -6.54 -4.99 -6.68
CA LEU A 164 -5.20 -5.31 -7.15
C LEU A 164 -5.30 -5.79 -8.60
N ILE A 165 -4.90 -4.95 -9.55
CA ILE A 165 -5.02 -5.22 -10.97
C ILE A 165 -3.72 -5.71 -11.62
N GLY A 166 -2.61 -5.70 -10.92
CA GLY A 166 -1.33 -6.17 -11.44
C GLY A 166 -0.16 -5.74 -10.59
N PHE A 167 1.00 -5.87 -11.20
CA PHE A 167 2.28 -5.57 -10.56
C PHE A 167 3.20 -4.88 -11.54
N GLU A 168 4.03 -3.99 -11.02
CA GLU A 168 5.21 -3.51 -11.69
C GLU A 168 6.46 -4.09 -11.03
N TYR A 169 7.48 -4.33 -11.83
CA TYR A 169 8.72 -4.95 -11.41
C TYR A 169 9.88 -3.97 -11.56
N ARG A 170 10.59 -3.72 -10.48
CA ARG A 170 11.79 -2.91 -10.47
C ARG A 170 13.00 -3.81 -10.22
N PRO A 171 13.96 -3.93 -11.13
CA PRO A 171 15.19 -4.68 -10.88
C PRO A 171 15.88 -4.26 -9.59
N SER A 172 16.46 -5.22 -8.87
CA SER A 172 17.04 -5.01 -7.54
C SER A 172 18.23 -4.04 -7.54
N ASP A 173 18.91 -3.91 -8.65
CA ASP A 173 20.04 -2.99 -8.87
C ASP A 173 19.60 -1.58 -9.29
N PHE A 174 18.30 -1.38 -9.51
CA PHE A 174 17.71 -0.14 -10.01
C PHE A 174 18.24 0.36 -11.38
N SER A 175 19.04 -0.44 -12.06
CA SER A 175 19.72 -0.07 -13.32
C SER A 175 18.78 0.00 -14.52
N LYS A 176 17.67 -0.74 -14.50
CA LYS A 176 16.73 -0.85 -15.61
C LYS A 176 15.40 -0.18 -15.29
N LYS A 177 14.66 0.16 -16.34
CA LYS A 177 13.31 0.71 -16.21
C LYS A 177 12.38 -0.30 -15.53
N ILE A 178 11.35 0.24 -14.87
CA ILE A 178 10.22 -0.54 -14.34
C ILE A 178 9.54 -1.23 -15.51
N THR A 179 9.19 -2.50 -15.31
CA THR A 179 8.42 -3.29 -16.26
C THR A 179 7.12 -3.74 -15.64
N ARG A 180 6.06 -3.85 -16.45
CA ARG A 180 4.76 -4.27 -15.97
C ARG A 180 4.55 -5.77 -16.15
N ARG A 181 3.79 -6.43 -15.25
CA ARG A 181 3.38 -7.82 -15.45
C ARG A 181 2.58 -7.93 -16.75
N LYS A 182 3.04 -8.81 -17.65
CA LYS A 182 2.38 -9.04 -18.94
C LYS A 182 0.93 -9.49 -18.76
N GLY A 183 0.03 -8.94 -19.56
CA GLY A 183 -1.40 -9.28 -19.53
C GLY A 183 -2.21 -8.60 -18.41
N THR A 184 -1.63 -7.61 -17.71
CA THR A 184 -2.37 -6.80 -16.73
C THR A 184 -2.70 -5.41 -17.29
N PRO A 185 -3.88 -4.84 -16.97
CA PRO A 185 -4.29 -3.53 -17.46
C PRO A 185 -3.46 -2.41 -16.86
N THR A 186 -3.42 -1.27 -17.54
CA THR A 186 -2.91 -0.01 -16.99
C THR A 186 -4.04 0.79 -16.37
N ALA A 187 -3.73 1.62 -15.36
CA ALA A 187 -4.68 2.51 -14.70
C ALA A 187 -3.94 3.62 -13.93
N MET A 188 -4.69 4.52 -13.30
CA MET A 188 -4.18 5.25 -12.14
C MET A 188 -4.08 4.26 -10.98
N ALA A 189 -2.91 4.19 -10.36
CA ALA A 189 -2.64 3.31 -9.23
C ALA A 189 -2.63 4.14 -7.93
N MET A 190 -3.17 3.55 -6.86
CA MET A 190 -3.07 4.13 -5.52
C MET A 190 -1.75 3.74 -4.88
N ILE A 191 -1.09 4.70 -4.24
CA ILE A 191 0.07 4.49 -3.36
C ILE A 191 -0.42 4.24 -1.92
N ASN A 192 -1.43 4.99 -1.49
CA ASN A 192 -2.16 4.76 -0.23
C ASN A 192 -3.67 4.79 -0.48
N CYS A 193 -4.44 4.36 0.52
CA CYS A 193 -5.89 4.27 0.40
C CYS A 193 -6.57 5.61 0.62
N PHE A 194 -7.68 5.82 -0.11
CA PHE A 194 -8.63 6.89 0.21
C PHE A 194 -9.30 6.61 1.56
N THR A 195 -9.42 7.63 2.40
CA THR A 195 -10.03 7.55 3.74
C THR A 195 -11.10 8.63 3.90
N PRO A 196 -12.03 8.52 4.87
CA PRO A 196 -12.97 9.60 5.17
C PRO A 196 -12.33 10.93 5.57
N LYS A 197 -11.03 10.93 5.92
CA LYS A 197 -10.25 12.13 6.26
C LYS A 197 -9.48 12.70 5.09
N THR A 198 -9.51 12.03 3.95
CA THR A 198 -8.78 12.47 2.75
C THR A 198 -9.40 13.75 2.21
N GLU A 199 -8.57 14.77 2.07
CA GLU A 199 -8.95 16.08 1.54
C GLU A 199 -8.11 16.51 0.36
N VAL A 200 -6.94 15.92 0.18
CA VAL A 200 -5.94 16.33 -0.79
C VAL A 200 -5.60 15.17 -1.70
N LEU A 201 -5.62 15.43 -3.00
CA LEU A 201 -5.08 14.53 -4.01
C LEU A 201 -3.66 14.94 -4.36
N ALA A 202 -2.73 14.00 -4.35
CA ALA A 202 -1.38 14.15 -4.87
C ALA A 202 -1.17 13.15 -6.02
N ILE A 203 -1.00 13.67 -7.22
CA ILE A 203 -0.70 12.89 -8.41
C ILE A 203 0.81 12.98 -8.63
N VAL A 204 1.50 11.85 -8.62
CA VAL A 204 2.94 11.77 -8.88
C VAL A 204 3.20 11.06 -10.20
N GLU A 205 4.36 11.30 -10.83
CA GLU A 205 4.68 10.69 -12.11
C GLU A 205 4.98 9.21 -12.02
N GLY A 206 5.63 8.77 -10.94
CA GLY A 206 6.08 7.39 -10.79
C GLY A 206 5.93 6.83 -9.38
N TYR A 207 6.01 5.49 -9.26
CA TYR A 207 5.87 4.78 -8.00
C TYR A 207 6.91 5.21 -6.95
N MET A 208 8.17 5.46 -7.37
CA MET A 208 9.21 5.83 -6.43
C MET A 208 8.95 7.19 -5.80
N ASP A 209 8.47 8.15 -6.59
CA ASP A 209 8.05 9.47 -6.09
C ASP A 209 6.85 9.36 -5.17
N GLY A 210 5.89 8.49 -5.52
CA GLY A 210 4.72 8.22 -4.69
C GLY A 210 5.08 7.66 -3.33
N TYR A 211 5.98 6.70 -3.28
CA TYR A 211 6.45 6.12 -2.01
C TYR A 211 7.25 7.12 -1.19
N ALA A 212 8.11 7.92 -1.83
CA ALA A 212 8.87 8.97 -1.15
C ALA A 212 7.94 10.06 -0.58
N LEU A 213 6.92 10.46 -1.35
CA LEU A 213 5.93 11.42 -0.89
C LEU A 213 5.11 10.86 0.28
N LEU A 214 4.65 9.61 0.19
CA LEU A 214 3.94 8.97 1.30
C LEU A 214 4.82 8.86 2.54
N GLN A 215 6.09 8.47 2.41
CA GLN A 215 7.05 8.44 3.51
C GLN A 215 7.18 9.82 4.17
N TYR A 216 7.31 10.87 3.39
CA TYR A 216 7.36 12.25 3.88
C TYR A 216 6.07 12.64 4.62
N LEU A 217 4.92 12.29 4.08
CA LEU A 217 3.62 12.58 4.69
C LEU A 217 3.42 11.82 6.01
N ILE A 218 3.86 10.57 6.11
CA ILE A 218 3.85 9.77 7.34
C ILE A 218 4.71 10.45 8.42
N GLU A 219 5.92 10.89 8.06
CA GLU A 219 6.80 11.62 8.99
C GLU A 219 6.21 12.93 9.49
N LYS A 220 5.44 13.59 8.63
CA LYS A 220 4.68 14.81 8.99
C LYS A 220 3.33 14.53 9.65
N LYS A 221 2.92 13.26 9.80
CA LYS A 221 1.60 12.83 10.32
C LYS A 221 0.43 13.39 9.50
N GLN A 222 0.64 13.52 8.19
CA GLN A 222 -0.33 14.05 7.22
C GLN A 222 -0.87 13.01 6.25
N ASP A 223 -0.32 11.79 6.24
CA ASP A 223 -0.66 10.67 5.36
C ASP A 223 -2.18 10.44 5.22
N LYS A 224 -2.92 10.53 6.32
CA LYS A 224 -4.38 10.31 6.34
C LYS A 224 -5.20 11.38 5.61
N PHE A 225 -4.63 12.58 5.37
CA PHE A 225 -5.32 13.66 4.65
C PHE A 225 -5.04 13.64 3.17
N TYR A 226 -4.06 12.85 2.73
CA TYR A 226 -3.63 12.76 1.34
C TYR A 226 -4.01 11.42 0.72
N HIS A 227 -4.44 11.48 -0.53
CA HIS A 227 -4.51 10.33 -1.43
C HIS A 227 -3.42 10.50 -2.47
N VAL A 228 -2.38 9.70 -2.38
CA VAL A 228 -1.25 9.70 -3.30
C VAL A 228 -1.52 8.66 -4.37
N ILE A 229 -1.49 9.08 -5.63
CA ILE A 229 -1.73 8.21 -6.79
C ILE A 229 -0.66 8.41 -7.85
N THR A 230 -0.43 7.38 -8.63
CA THR A 230 0.54 7.40 -9.74
C THR A 230 -0.04 6.71 -10.97
N PRO A 231 0.24 7.17 -12.19
CA PRO A 231 -0.15 6.42 -13.38
C PRO A 231 0.75 5.21 -13.60
N CYS A 232 0.20 4.14 -14.15
CA CYS A 232 1.02 3.16 -14.84
C CYS A 232 1.62 3.79 -16.08
N ASN A 233 2.88 3.48 -16.42
CA ASN A 233 3.60 4.00 -17.60
C ASN A 233 3.92 5.52 -17.57
N GLY A 234 4.09 6.13 -16.37
CA GLY A 234 4.54 7.51 -16.24
C GLY A 234 3.62 8.53 -16.96
N ILE A 235 4.19 9.56 -17.56
CA ILE A 235 3.45 10.65 -18.23
C ILE A 235 2.46 10.14 -19.28
N SER A 236 2.82 9.15 -20.09
CA SER A 236 1.89 8.57 -21.09
C SER A 236 0.65 7.97 -20.43
N GLY A 237 0.85 7.28 -19.31
CA GLY A 237 -0.24 6.75 -18.49
C GLY A 237 -1.08 7.86 -17.85
N LEU A 238 -0.44 8.93 -17.38
CA LEU A 238 -1.14 10.07 -16.78
C LEU A 238 -2.13 10.69 -17.78
N ASN A 239 -1.69 11.01 -18.98
CA ASN A 239 -2.56 11.58 -20.03
C ASN A 239 -3.72 10.63 -20.39
N THR A 240 -3.50 9.34 -20.33
CA THR A 240 -4.53 8.34 -20.64
C THR A 240 -5.58 8.23 -19.53
N HIS A 241 -5.14 8.16 -18.28
CA HIS A 241 -5.97 7.75 -17.14
C HIS A 241 -6.44 8.89 -16.23
N ILE A 242 -5.95 10.13 -16.41
CA ILE A 242 -6.33 11.26 -15.56
C ILE A 242 -7.85 11.51 -15.53
N LYS A 243 -8.55 11.18 -16.61
CA LYS A 243 -10.01 11.30 -16.71
C LYS A 243 -10.78 10.33 -15.78
N GLU A 244 -10.12 9.31 -15.24
CA GLU A 244 -10.71 8.35 -14.32
C GLU A 244 -10.80 8.91 -12.89
N ILE A 245 -10.16 10.07 -12.64
CA ILE A 245 -10.06 10.66 -11.31
C ILE A 245 -11.32 11.46 -10.96
N GLU A 246 -11.93 11.14 -9.82
CA GLU A 246 -13.06 11.88 -9.25
C GLU A 246 -12.56 13.14 -8.50
N PHE A 247 -12.12 14.15 -9.21
CA PHE A 247 -11.52 15.37 -8.63
C PHE A 247 -12.42 16.08 -7.61
N SER A 248 -13.75 16.00 -7.77
CA SER A 248 -14.73 16.60 -6.86
C SER A 248 -14.71 16.04 -5.43
N LYS A 249 -14.03 14.92 -5.21
CA LYS A 249 -13.83 14.31 -3.89
C LYS A 249 -12.76 15.01 -3.05
N TYR A 250 -11.98 15.92 -3.64
CA TYR A 250 -10.84 16.54 -3.01
C TYR A 250 -11.00 18.07 -2.91
N LYS A 251 -10.51 18.65 -1.81
CA LYS A 251 -10.46 20.09 -1.61
C LYS A 251 -9.30 20.75 -2.36
N ALA A 252 -8.22 20.00 -2.57
CA ALA A 252 -7.03 20.43 -3.30
C ALA A 252 -6.42 19.28 -4.11
N CYS A 253 -5.88 19.60 -5.28
CA CYS A 253 -5.26 18.63 -6.18
C CYS A 253 -3.88 19.13 -6.59
N TYR A 254 -2.85 18.35 -6.30
CA TYR A 254 -1.45 18.67 -6.59
C TYR A 254 -0.87 17.70 -7.60
N LEU A 255 -0.02 18.22 -8.48
CA LEU A 255 0.68 17.47 -9.52
C LEU A 255 2.18 17.54 -9.27
N TYR A 256 2.80 16.39 -9.07
CA TYR A 256 4.24 16.19 -8.89
C TYR A 256 4.77 15.41 -10.09
N VAL A 257 5.31 16.11 -11.08
CA VAL A 257 5.95 15.51 -12.26
C VAL A 257 7.42 15.90 -12.30
N ASP A 258 8.20 15.13 -13.04
CA ASP A 258 9.64 15.37 -13.18
C ASP A 258 9.94 16.78 -13.70
N ASN A 259 11.08 17.33 -13.29
CA ASN A 259 11.60 18.61 -13.73
C ASN A 259 12.39 18.49 -15.05
N ASP A 260 11.92 17.64 -15.95
CA ASP A 260 12.48 17.51 -17.29
C ASP A 260 11.50 18.07 -18.34
N GLU A 261 11.90 18.07 -19.60
CA GLU A 261 11.10 18.62 -20.69
C GLU A 261 9.74 17.91 -20.83
N ALA A 262 9.72 16.58 -20.71
CA ALA A 262 8.50 15.78 -20.82
C ALA A 262 7.51 16.09 -19.69
N GLY A 263 8.01 16.12 -18.45
CA GLY A 263 7.21 16.47 -17.27
C GLY A 263 6.68 17.91 -17.33
N ASN A 264 7.52 18.86 -17.79
CA ASN A 264 7.12 20.26 -17.96
C ASN A 264 6.01 20.42 -19.00
N ASN A 265 6.14 19.79 -20.16
CA ASN A 265 5.13 19.85 -21.22
C ASN A 265 3.81 19.22 -20.76
N ALA A 266 3.85 18.04 -20.15
CA ALA A 266 2.66 17.38 -19.60
C ALA A 266 1.98 18.22 -18.52
N ALA A 267 2.76 18.82 -17.60
CA ALA A 267 2.21 19.71 -16.58
C ALA A 267 1.47 20.89 -17.21
N ASN A 268 2.08 21.56 -18.20
CA ASN A 268 1.47 22.70 -18.86
C ASN A 268 0.14 22.34 -19.54
N GLU A 269 0.10 21.23 -20.27
CA GLU A 269 -1.13 20.73 -20.92
C GLU A 269 -2.22 20.42 -19.88
N LEU A 270 -1.86 19.74 -18.78
CA LEU A 270 -2.80 19.36 -17.75
C LEU A 270 -3.34 20.56 -16.98
N LEU A 271 -2.49 21.55 -16.68
CA LEU A 271 -2.91 22.77 -15.98
C LEU A 271 -3.82 23.65 -16.84
N GLN A 272 -3.63 23.67 -18.15
CA GLN A 272 -4.55 24.33 -19.08
C GLN A 272 -5.93 23.64 -19.11
N LYS A 273 -5.95 22.32 -19.08
CA LYS A 273 -7.18 21.52 -19.12
C LYS A 273 -7.91 21.44 -17.77
N TYR A 274 -7.17 21.42 -16.68
CA TYR A 274 -7.67 21.27 -15.32
C TYR A 274 -7.14 22.41 -14.45
N SER A 275 -7.76 23.59 -14.54
CA SER A 275 -7.31 24.83 -13.91
C SER A 275 -7.26 24.79 -12.37
N PHE A 276 -7.92 23.81 -11.75
CA PHE A 276 -7.88 23.59 -10.32
C PHE A 276 -6.66 22.77 -9.84
N LEU A 277 -5.93 22.11 -10.75
CA LEU A 277 -4.67 21.46 -10.45
C LEU A 277 -3.59 22.50 -10.12
N LYS A 278 -2.72 22.17 -9.19
CA LYS A 278 -1.55 22.99 -8.84
C LYS A 278 -0.30 22.13 -8.99
N ARG A 279 0.62 22.55 -9.84
CA ARG A 279 1.93 21.91 -9.94
C ARG A 279 2.76 22.26 -8.70
N ILE A 280 3.40 21.27 -8.12
CA ILE A 280 4.46 21.45 -7.13
C ILE A 280 5.79 21.33 -7.86
N SER A 281 6.51 22.44 -7.96
CA SER A 281 7.87 22.49 -8.49
C SER A 281 8.88 22.39 -7.36
N MET A 282 10.02 21.77 -7.65
CA MET A 282 11.14 21.64 -6.71
C MET A 282 12.19 22.66 -7.08
N ASP A 283 12.22 23.80 -6.36
CA ASP A 283 13.13 24.94 -6.64
C ASP A 283 14.61 24.61 -6.37
N CYS A 284 14.90 23.44 -5.80
CA CYS A 284 16.27 22.98 -5.52
C CYS A 284 17.01 22.41 -6.74
N GLY A 285 16.40 22.38 -7.92
CA GLY A 285 16.98 21.78 -9.12
C GLY A 285 16.98 20.26 -9.15
N CYS A 286 16.33 19.59 -8.18
CA CYS A 286 16.13 18.15 -8.21
C CYS A 286 15.22 17.75 -9.39
N LYS A 287 15.51 16.58 -9.97
CA LYS A 287 14.75 16.07 -11.11
C LYS A 287 13.34 15.68 -10.73
N ASP A 288 13.19 14.94 -9.63
CA ASP A 288 11.94 14.33 -9.17
C ASP A 288 11.75 14.49 -7.66
N PHE A 289 10.58 14.10 -7.15
CA PHE A 289 10.29 14.22 -5.71
C PHE A 289 11.14 13.28 -4.86
N ASN A 290 11.48 12.08 -5.35
CA ASN A 290 12.32 11.17 -4.59
C ASN A 290 13.73 11.73 -4.40
N GLU A 291 14.31 12.34 -5.43
CA GLU A 291 15.60 13.03 -5.34
C GLU A 291 15.54 14.22 -4.37
N HIS A 292 14.50 15.04 -4.46
CA HIS A 292 14.25 16.14 -3.54
C HIS A 292 14.14 15.67 -2.08
N TYR A 293 13.39 14.61 -1.84
CA TYR A 293 13.23 14.02 -0.53
C TYR A 293 14.57 13.56 0.05
N LEU A 294 15.37 12.86 -0.73
CA LEU A 294 16.69 12.37 -0.30
C LEU A 294 17.67 13.50 -0.04
N LYS A 295 17.86 14.40 -1.02
CA LYS A 295 18.92 15.43 -0.96
C LYS A 295 18.56 16.62 -0.08
N CYS A 296 17.33 17.12 -0.19
CA CYS A 296 16.94 18.37 0.44
C CYS A 296 16.25 18.17 1.78
N ILE A 297 15.43 17.11 1.93
CA ILE A 297 14.67 16.86 3.15
C ILE A 297 15.48 15.97 4.10
N LYS A 298 15.95 14.82 3.64
CA LYS A 298 16.73 13.87 4.45
C LYS A 298 18.21 14.22 4.56
N LYS A 299 18.73 15.03 3.63
CA LYS A 299 20.15 15.40 3.53
C LYS A 299 21.08 14.18 3.41
N ILE A 300 20.61 13.14 2.75
CA ILE A 300 21.38 11.93 2.46
C ILE A 300 22.23 12.22 1.23
N GLN A 301 23.58 12.08 1.37
CA GLN A 301 24.48 12.16 0.22
C GLN A 301 24.29 10.87 -0.62
N THR A 302 23.64 10.99 -1.75
CA THR A 302 23.58 9.91 -2.75
C THR A 302 24.97 9.82 -3.42
N LYS A 303 25.63 8.67 -3.23
CA LYS A 303 26.89 8.33 -3.93
C LYS A 303 26.61 7.98 -5.39
#